data_92bd81777a4d24d7a9f4fb9423e6bd67
#
_entry.id   92bd81777a4d24d7a9f4fb9423e6bd67
#
_cell.length_a   1.000
_cell.length_b   1.000
_cell.length_c   1.000
_cell.angle_alpha   90.00
_cell.angle_beta   90.00
_cell.angle_gamma   90.00
#
_symmetry.space_group_name_H-M   'P 1'
#
loop_
_entity.id
_entity.type
_entity.pdbx_description
1 polymer ?
#
loop_
_entity_poly.entity_id
_entity_poly.type
_entity_poly.pdbx_seq_one_letter_code
_entity_poly.pdbx_strand_id
1 'polypeptide(L)'
;MPPKPKFTRQLVIDTGFALVREQGASALTARELASRLGASPSPIFTLFCDMDEVRGEVFSCATALFKRYMAVAEDYCPAYKKRGMQWVRFAQDEPELFRMLFMQKTDGELEFTHVIRAMPFGWESDTEIIMHDYHATQEQADRLFRQMWIYTYGLCVLCANRVCTFTEEEIAVQLGEIFSGMIHVLRAGGVPFSKLQPMDAAKADILNGSYPDLRERETERQS
;
A
#
# COMPACT_ATOMS: atom_id res chain seq x y z
N MET A 1 4.91 31.53 38.81
CA MET A 1 4.91 30.96 37.46
C MET A 1 4.07 29.69 37.49
N PRO A 2 3.04 29.54 36.68
CA PRO A 2 2.35 28.25 36.58
C PRO A 2 3.34 27.18 36.14
N PRO A 3 3.27 25.94 36.67
CA PRO A 3 4.15 24.87 36.26
C PRO A 3 3.99 24.62 34.76
N LYS A 4 5.11 24.50 34.03
CA LYS A 4 5.08 24.15 32.61
C LYS A 4 4.28 22.85 32.46
N PRO A 5 3.35 22.73 31.51
CA PRO A 5 2.62 21.50 31.29
C PRO A 5 3.65 20.36 31.06
N LYS A 6 3.48 19.28 31.80
CA LYS A 6 4.39 18.12 31.80
C LYS A 6 4.49 17.47 30.42
N PHE A 7 3.48 17.68 29.54
CA PHE A 7 3.36 17.15 28.19
C PHE A 7 2.93 18.24 27.23
N THR A 8 3.49 18.21 26.03
CA THR A 8 3.07 19.06 24.91
C THR A 8 2.25 18.22 23.92
N ARG A 9 1.41 18.87 23.14
CA ARG A 9 0.67 18.23 22.05
C ARG A 9 1.63 17.47 21.11
N GLN A 10 2.76 18.07 20.74
CA GLN A 10 3.76 17.45 19.90
C GLN A 10 4.37 16.18 20.51
N LEU A 11 4.71 16.19 21.79
CA LEU A 11 5.24 15.01 22.47
C LEU A 11 4.25 13.84 22.44
N VAL A 12 2.95 14.10 22.61
CA VAL A 12 1.92 13.07 22.51
C VAL A 12 1.84 12.50 21.09
N ILE A 13 1.87 13.37 20.08
CA ILE A 13 1.85 12.96 18.65
C ILE A 13 3.09 12.12 18.33
N ASP A 14 4.28 12.58 18.68
CA ASP A 14 5.55 11.87 18.41
C ASP A 14 5.58 10.49 19.08
N THR A 15 5.09 10.42 20.31
CA THR A 15 5.00 9.15 21.06
C THR A 15 3.98 8.22 20.40
N GLY A 16 2.82 8.75 19.98
CA GLY A 16 1.80 7.98 19.27
C GLY A 16 2.30 7.47 17.93
N PHE A 17 3.02 8.29 17.18
CA PHE A 17 3.64 7.92 15.92
C PHE A 17 4.68 6.80 16.10
N ALA A 18 5.56 6.91 17.08
CA ALA A 18 6.54 5.87 17.42
C ALA A 18 5.83 4.56 17.81
N LEU A 19 4.76 4.65 18.62
CA LEU A 19 3.96 3.51 19.03
C LEU A 19 3.36 2.77 17.83
N VAL A 20 2.78 3.50 16.87
CA VAL A 20 2.21 2.91 15.66
C VAL A 20 3.29 2.25 14.81
N ARG A 21 4.45 2.88 14.62
CA ARG A 21 5.57 2.29 13.86
C ARG A 21 6.05 0.97 14.43
N GLU A 22 6.00 0.83 15.75
CA GLU A 22 6.50 -0.38 16.43
C GLU A 22 5.45 -1.48 16.55
N GLN A 23 4.19 -1.13 16.82
CA GLN A 23 3.15 -2.07 17.24
C GLN A 23 1.86 -2.02 16.40
N GLY A 24 1.79 -1.12 15.43
CA GLY A 24 0.62 -0.94 14.57
C GLY A 24 -0.45 -0.01 15.14
N ALA A 25 -1.41 0.34 14.29
CA ALA A 25 -2.46 1.32 14.60
C ALA A 25 -3.38 0.88 15.76
N SER A 26 -3.59 -0.42 15.93
CA SER A 26 -4.42 -0.97 17.01
C SER A 26 -3.84 -0.74 18.42
N ALA A 27 -2.52 -0.57 18.52
CA ALA A 27 -1.83 -0.26 19.78
C ALA A 27 -2.06 1.19 20.23
N LEU A 28 -2.48 2.09 19.33
CA LEU A 28 -2.69 3.51 19.64
C LEU A 28 -3.95 3.71 20.48
N THR A 29 -3.85 3.38 21.76
CA THR A 29 -4.87 3.56 22.77
C THR A 29 -4.43 4.59 23.80
N ALA A 30 -5.39 5.24 24.50
CA ALA A 30 -5.09 6.20 25.55
C ALA A 30 -4.23 5.58 26.66
N ARG A 31 -4.47 4.31 27.00
CA ARG A 31 -3.76 3.59 28.04
C ARG A 31 -2.31 3.35 27.65
N GLU A 32 -2.06 2.83 26.45
CA GLU A 32 -0.70 2.53 26.00
C GLU A 32 0.11 3.79 25.77
N LEU A 33 -0.52 4.82 25.18
CA LEU A 33 0.11 6.12 24.96
C LEU A 33 0.49 6.79 26.30
N ALA A 34 -0.40 6.77 27.28
CA ALA A 34 -0.13 7.29 28.63
C ALA A 34 0.98 6.50 29.32
N SER A 35 0.99 5.17 29.20
CA SER A 35 2.05 4.31 29.73
C SER A 35 3.43 4.70 29.20
N ARG A 36 3.56 4.91 27.89
CA ARG A 36 4.82 5.38 27.26
C ARG A 36 5.24 6.78 27.69
N LEU A 37 4.27 7.64 27.97
CA LEU A 37 4.52 8.99 28.48
C LEU A 37 4.83 9.01 29.99
N GLY A 38 4.74 7.89 30.69
CA GLY A 38 4.91 7.81 32.12
C GLY A 38 3.85 8.60 32.91
N ALA A 39 2.59 8.58 32.43
CA ALA A 39 1.47 9.34 32.94
C ALA A 39 0.17 8.52 33.02
N SER A 40 -0.88 9.11 33.62
CA SER A 40 -2.25 8.65 33.44
C SER A 40 -2.82 9.17 32.12
N PRO A 41 -3.95 8.64 31.60
CA PRO A 41 -4.57 9.14 30.38
C PRO A 41 -5.10 10.57 30.43
N SER A 42 -5.47 11.09 31.62
CA SER A 42 -6.08 12.41 31.78
C SER A 42 -5.34 13.56 31.10
N PRO A 43 -4.00 13.69 31.18
CA PRO A 43 -3.26 14.76 30.51
C PRO A 43 -3.41 14.75 28.97
N ILE A 44 -3.64 13.59 28.36
CA ILE A 44 -3.85 13.49 26.91
C ILE A 44 -5.14 14.25 26.54
N PHE A 45 -6.21 14.01 27.29
CA PHE A 45 -7.53 14.62 27.07
C PHE A 45 -7.64 16.10 27.50
N THR A 46 -6.56 16.65 28.07
CA THR A 46 -6.45 18.12 28.20
C THR A 46 -5.89 18.79 26.96
N LEU A 47 -5.24 18.00 26.09
CA LEU A 47 -4.57 18.48 24.87
C LEU A 47 -5.35 18.09 23.60
N PHE A 48 -6.15 17.03 23.64
CA PHE A 48 -6.95 16.48 22.55
C PHE A 48 -8.39 16.23 23.02
N CYS A 49 -9.34 16.44 22.13
CA CYS A 49 -10.77 16.19 22.45
C CYS A 49 -11.03 14.70 22.71
N ASP A 50 -10.42 13.83 21.91
CA ASP A 50 -10.57 12.39 21.97
C ASP A 50 -9.35 11.67 21.32
N MET A 51 -9.41 10.35 21.27
CA MET A 51 -8.38 9.54 20.61
C MET A 51 -8.46 9.59 19.09
N ASP A 52 -9.58 9.97 18.51
CA ASP A 52 -9.69 10.09 17.06
C ASP A 52 -8.92 11.30 16.55
N GLU A 53 -8.91 12.39 17.32
CA GLU A 53 -8.02 13.53 17.04
C GLU A 53 -6.53 13.11 17.09
N VAL A 54 -6.12 12.33 18.09
CA VAL A 54 -4.76 11.81 18.19
C VAL A 54 -4.43 10.91 16.99
N ARG A 55 -5.35 10.02 16.60
CA ARG A 55 -5.18 9.16 15.42
C ARG A 55 -5.05 9.96 14.13
N GLY A 56 -5.85 11.01 13.98
CA GLY A 56 -5.77 11.91 12.81
C GLY A 56 -4.41 12.59 12.69
N GLU A 57 -3.84 13.07 13.80
CA GLU A 57 -2.51 13.67 13.82
C GLU A 57 -1.40 12.66 13.49
N VAL A 58 -1.48 11.46 14.05
CA VAL A 58 -0.53 10.38 13.75
C VAL A 58 -0.64 9.94 12.29
N PHE A 59 -1.85 9.84 11.74
CA PHE A 59 -2.09 9.58 10.33
C PHE A 59 -1.49 10.67 9.44
N SER A 60 -1.60 11.94 9.83
CA SER A 60 -1.00 13.06 9.13
C SER A 60 0.53 12.99 9.13
N CYS A 61 1.15 12.59 10.25
CA CYS A 61 2.60 12.36 10.33
C CYS A 61 3.04 11.20 9.42
N ALA A 62 2.29 10.10 9.38
CA ALA A 62 2.58 8.98 8.51
C ALA A 62 2.46 9.36 7.02
N THR A 63 1.43 10.13 6.68
CA THR A 63 1.25 10.67 5.32
C THR A 63 2.40 11.60 4.93
N ALA A 64 2.87 12.46 5.84
CA ALA A 64 4.00 13.33 5.61
C ALA A 64 5.30 12.53 5.40
N LEU A 65 5.53 11.46 6.17
CA LEU A 65 6.66 10.57 5.97
C LEU A 65 6.58 9.88 4.61
N PHE A 66 5.42 9.33 4.23
CA PHE A 66 5.24 8.72 2.92
C PHE A 66 5.52 9.70 1.78
N LYS A 67 5.01 10.93 1.86
CA LYS A 67 5.31 11.97 0.85
C LYS A 67 6.80 12.23 0.70
N ARG A 68 7.57 12.16 1.79
CA ARG A 68 9.04 12.28 1.73
C ARG A 68 9.70 11.12 0.98
N TYR A 69 9.18 9.88 1.10
CA TYR A 69 9.64 8.77 0.27
C TYR A 69 9.36 9.03 -1.21
N MET A 70 8.16 9.52 -1.53
CA MET A 70 7.78 9.81 -2.92
C MET A 70 8.59 10.95 -3.54
N ALA A 71 8.90 12.00 -2.79
CA ALA A 71 9.68 13.14 -3.27
C ALA A 71 11.08 12.74 -3.78
N VAL A 72 11.68 11.68 -3.25
CA VAL A 72 12.97 11.16 -3.76
C VAL A 72 12.90 10.78 -5.24
N ALA A 73 11.72 10.47 -5.78
CA ALA A 73 11.56 10.07 -7.17
C ALA A 73 11.66 11.23 -8.16
N GLU A 74 11.50 12.49 -7.70
CA GLU A 74 11.52 13.68 -8.55
C GLU A 74 12.90 13.92 -9.19
N ASP A 75 13.97 13.46 -8.53
CA ASP A 75 15.34 13.57 -9.00
C ASP A 75 15.75 12.45 -9.99
N TYR A 76 14.82 11.54 -10.35
CA TYR A 76 15.14 10.37 -11.19
C TYR A 76 14.37 10.39 -12.51
N CYS A 77 15.00 9.82 -13.54
CA CYS A 77 14.38 9.57 -14.83
C CYS A 77 14.46 8.06 -15.17
N PRO A 78 13.34 7.38 -15.43
CA PRO A 78 11.97 7.88 -15.38
C PRO A 78 11.44 7.99 -13.93
N ALA A 79 10.85 9.14 -13.60
CA ALA A 79 10.32 9.42 -12.26
C ALA A 79 9.23 8.43 -11.84
N TYR A 80 8.36 8.03 -12.76
CA TYR A 80 7.26 7.09 -12.50
C TYR A 80 7.77 5.72 -11.99
N LYS A 81 8.83 5.18 -12.60
CA LYS A 81 9.45 3.92 -12.13
C LYS A 81 9.98 4.08 -10.70
N LYS A 82 10.68 5.17 -10.42
CA LYS A 82 11.26 5.42 -9.09
C LYS A 82 10.18 5.60 -8.03
N ARG A 83 9.04 6.22 -8.37
CA ARG A 83 7.88 6.30 -7.45
C ARG A 83 7.38 4.92 -7.04
N GLY A 84 7.20 3.99 -7.98
CA GLY A 84 6.83 2.61 -7.68
C GLY A 84 7.84 1.92 -6.77
N MET A 85 9.14 2.09 -7.02
CA MET A 85 10.21 1.55 -6.18
C MET A 85 10.16 2.13 -4.76
N GLN A 86 9.95 3.45 -4.61
CA GLN A 86 9.84 4.08 -3.29
C GLN A 86 8.62 3.63 -2.53
N TRP A 87 7.54 3.30 -3.21
CA TRP A 87 6.35 2.77 -2.57
C TRP A 87 6.60 1.40 -1.94
N VAL A 88 7.24 0.49 -2.68
CA VAL A 88 7.65 -0.83 -2.15
C VAL A 88 8.65 -0.66 -1.00
N ARG A 89 9.62 0.24 -1.14
CA ARG A 89 10.59 0.54 -0.09
C ARG A 89 9.90 1.04 1.18
N PHE A 90 8.94 1.96 1.07
CA PHE A 90 8.17 2.41 2.23
C PHE A 90 7.43 1.26 2.93
N ALA A 91 6.84 0.33 2.16
CA ALA A 91 6.17 -0.83 2.72
C ALA A 91 7.14 -1.79 3.45
N GLN A 92 8.40 -1.87 3.02
CA GLN A 92 9.45 -2.65 3.68
C GLN A 92 9.99 -1.97 4.94
N ASP A 93 10.29 -0.67 4.84
CA ASP A 93 10.91 0.08 5.93
C ASP A 93 9.89 0.40 7.04
N GLU A 94 8.63 0.65 6.67
CA GLU A 94 7.56 1.16 7.53
C GLU A 94 6.26 0.32 7.42
N PRO A 95 6.33 -0.99 7.67
CA PRO A 95 5.22 -1.90 7.40
C PRO A 95 3.95 -1.55 8.17
N GLU A 96 4.05 -1.10 9.42
CA GLU A 96 2.90 -0.75 10.24
C GLU A 96 2.25 0.57 9.78
N LEU A 97 3.07 1.53 9.33
CA LEU A 97 2.55 2.76 8.74
C LEU A 97 1.92 2.49 7.38
N PHE A 98 2.49 1.59 6.58
CA PHE A 98 1.88 1.17 5.32
C PHE A 98 0.50 0.56 5.57
N ARG A 99 0.37 -0.36 6.54
CA ARG A 99 -0.93 -0.94 6.90
C ARG A 99 -1.92 0.13 7.36
N MET A 100 -1.47 1.06 8.17
CA MET A 100 -2.31 2.16 8.66
C MET A 100 -2.80 3.06 7.52
N LEU A 101 -1.95 3.36 6.53
CA LEU A 101 -2.31 4.27 5.44
C LEU A 101 -3.14 3.60 4.34
N PHE A 102 -2.86 2.31 4.03
CA PHE A 102 -3.34 1.69 2.79
C PHE A 102 -4.16 0.42 2.97
N MET A 103 -4.17 -0.17 4.15
CA MET A 103 -4.86 -1.45 4.40
C MET A 103 -6.01 -1.32 5.38
N GLN A 104 -6.55 -0.11 5.56
CA GLN A 104 -7.72 0.09 6.41
C GLN A 104 -8.97 -0.50 5.75
N LYS A 105 -9.82 -1.12 6.57
CA LYS A 105 -11.15 -1.50 6.13
C LYS A 105 -11.99 -0.25 5.89
N THR A 106 -12.67 -0.22 4.77
CA THR A 106 -13.68 0.80 4.45
C THR A 106 -15.08 0.27 4.82
N ASP A 107 -15.98 1.17 5.19
CA ASP A 107 -17.38 0.82 5.39
C ASP A 107 -18.07 0.61 4.04
N GLY A 108 -18.05 -0.63 3.56
CA GLY A 108 -18.62 -1.05 2.29
C GLY A 108 -17.59 -1.26 1.18
N GLU A 109 -18.07 -1.82 0.07
CA GLU A 109 -17.27 -1.99 -1.15
C GLU A 109 -17.20 -0.67 -1.91
N LEU A 110 -15.98 -0.23 -2.21
CA LEU A 110 -15.73 0.93 -3.06
C LEU A 110 -15.39 0.48 -4.48
N GLU A 111 -15.86 1.22 -5.47
CA GLU A 111 -15.33 1.07 -6.81
C GLU A 111 -13.82 1.35 -6.83
N PHE A 112 -13.08 0.55 -7.59
CA PHE A 112 -11.62 0.65 -7.66
C PHE A 112 -11.12 2.06 -7.97
N THR A 113 -11.83 2.79 -8.82
CA THR A 113 -11.54 4.20 -9.14
C THR A 113 -11.62 5.11 -7.91
N HIS A 114 -12.59 4.89 -7.02
CA HIS A 114 -12.71 5.64 -5.77
C HIS A 114 -11.54 5.32 -4.81
N VAL A 115 -11.14 4.06 -4.74
CA VAL A 115 -9.97 3.65 -3.93
C VAL A 115 -8.72 4.41 -4.36
N ILE A 116 -8.43 4.44 -5.66
CA ILE A 116 -7.25 5.12 -6.20
C ILE A 116 -7.31 6.64 -5.96
N ARG A 117 -8.47 7.26 -6.18
CA ARG A 117 -8.64 8.72 -5.98
C ARG A 117 -8.60 9.15 -4.53
N ALA A 118 -8.97 8.27 -3.60
CA ALA A 118 -8.89 8.53 -2.17
C ALA A 118 -7.45 8.48 -1.62
N MET A 119 -6.49 7.98 -2.41
CA MET A 119 -5.10 7.93 -2.00
C MET A 119 -4.51 9.32 -1.86
N PRO A 120 -3.67 9.56 -0.84
CA PRO A 120 -3.14 10.89 -0.53
C PRO A 120 -2.11 11.43 -1.56
N PHE A 121 -1.94 10.78 -2.70
CA PHE A 121 -1.05 11.20 -3.80
C PHE A 121 -1.50 10.59 -5.11
N GLY A 122 -1.39 11.32 -6.00
CA GLY A 122 -1.13 11.64 -7.31
C GLY A 122 -1.54 10.72 -8.42
N TRP A 123 -2.78 10.20 -8.50
CA TRP A 123 -3.24 9.68 -9.80
C TRP A 123 -3.01 10.72 -10.91
N GLU A 124 -3.49 11.96 -10.71
CA GLU A 124 -3.35 13.02 -11.71
C GLU A 124 -1.86 13.25 -12.05
N SER A 125 -1.00 13.43 -11.06
CA SER A 125 0.42 13.67 -11.31
C SER A 125 1.15 12.48 -11.94
N ASP A 126 0.77 11.25 -11.61
CA ASP A 126 1.39 10.06 -12.21
C ASP A 126 0.93 9.83 -13.65
N THR A 127 -0.35 10.07 -13.94
CA THR A 127 -0.86 9.99 -15.32
C THR A 127 -0.28 11.09 -16.19
N GLU A 128 -0.09 12.33 -15.68
CA GLU A 128 0.60 13.39 -16.37
C GLU A 128 2.04 13.02 -16.74
N ILE A 129 2.81 12.42 -15.82
CA ILE A 129 4.14 11.91 -16.09
C ILE A 129 4.12 10.84 -17.18
N ILE A 130 3.18 9.89 -17.10
CA ILE A 130 3.05 8.82 -18.12
C ILE A 130 2.72 9.43 -19.49
N MET A 131 1.81 10.37 -19.55
CA MET A 131 1.45 11.05 -20.81
C MET A 131 2.62 11.79 -21.42
N HIS A 132 3.37 12.52 -20.58
CA HIS A 132 4.53 13.29 -21.01
C HIS A 132 5.67 12.40 -21.47
N ASP A 133 6.12 11.47 -20.62
CA ASP A 133 7.34 10.70 -20.84
C ASP A 133 7.18 9.60 -21.92
N TYR A 134 5.95 9.08 -22.07
CA TYR A 134 5.69 7.94 -22.97
C TYR A 134 4.77 8.29 -24.14
N HIS A 135 4.39 9.56 -24.29
CA HIS A 135 3.48 10.05 -25.34
C HIS A 135 2.14 9.29 -25.37
N ALA A 136 1.64 8.92 -24.19
CA ALA A 136 0.40 8.20 -24.03
C ALA A 136 -0.82 9.15 -24.07
N THR A 137 -1.95 8.65 -24.57
CA THR A 137 -3.23 9.35 -24.37
C THR A 137 -3.68 9.25 -22.92
N GLN A 138 -4.63 10.08 -22.48
CA GLN A 138 -5.19 10.00 -21.13
C GLN A 138 -5.73 8.59 -20.82
N GLU A 139 -6.51 8.01 -21.74
CA GLU A 139 -7.04 6.65 -21.57
C GLU A 139 -5.93 5.59 -21.40
N GLN A 140 -4.87 5.70 -22.18
CA GLN A 140 -3.71 4.81 -22.08
C GLN A 140 -2.97 5.00 -20.75
N ALA A 141 -2.79 6.25 -20.31
CA ALA A 141 -2.14 6.57 -19.05
C ALA A 141 -2.95 6.06 -17.85
N ASP A 142 -4.26 6.27 -17.84
CA ASP A 142 -5.17 5.77 -16.82
C ASP A 142 -5.15 4.24 -16.73
N ARG A 143 -5.15 3.57 -17.89
CA ARG A 143 -5.09 2.11 -17.97
C ARG A 143 -3.75 1.59 -17.43
N LEU A 144 -2.65 2.18 -17.86
CA LEU A 144 -1.30 1.80 -17.43
C LEU A 144 -1.12 2.04 -15.92
N PHE A 145 -1.51 3.22 -15.44
CA PHE A 145 -1.46 3.56 -14.01
C PHE A 145 -2.23 2.53 -13.18
N ARG A 146 -3.46 2.20 -13.56
CA ARG A 146 -4.31 1.23 -12.85
C ARG A 146 -3.65 -0.13 -12.71
N GLN A 147 -3.10 -0.66 -13.80
CA GLN A 147 -2.44 -1.97 -13.79
C GLN A 147 -1.15 -1.96 -12.96
N MET A 148 -0.33 -0.91 -13.13
CA MET A 148 0.88 -0.75 -12.37
C MET A 148 0.60 -0.55 -10.87
N TRP A 149 -0.47 0.17 -10.53
CA TRP A 149 -0.89 0.36 -9.16
C TRP A 149 -1.24 -0.97 -8.49
N ILE A 150 -2.05 -1.82 -9.15
CA ILE A 150 -2.42 -3.14 -8.63
C ILE A 150 -1.17 -4.00 -8.38
N TYR A 151 -0.26 -4.02 -9.36
CA TYR A 151 0.96 -4.81 -9.25
C TYR A 151 1.87 -4.31 -8.11
N THR A 152 2.14 -3.00 -8.08
CA THR A 152 2.98 -2.38 -7.04
C THR A 152 2.37 -2.56 -5.66
N TYR A 153 1.04 -2.38 -5.53
CA TYR A 153 0.34 -2.63 -4.28
C TYR A 153 0.46 -4.08 -3.81
N GLY A 154 0.40 -5.04 -4.73
CA GLY A 154 0.64 -6.45 -4.43
C GLY A 154 2.02 -6.69 -3.81
N LEU A 155 3.10 -6.12 -4.39
CA LEU A 155 4.45 -6.17 -3.81
C LEU A 155 4.49 -5.53 -2.42
N CYS A 156 3.88 -4.36 -2.27
CA CYS A 156 3.82 -3.66 -0.98
C CYS A 156 3.11 -4.49 0.10
N VAL A 157 2.01 -5.16 -0.23
CA VAL A 157 1.27 -6.03 0.71
C VAL A 157 2.12 -7.22 1.15
N LEU A 158 2.86 -7.85 0.22
CA LEU A 158 3.77 -8.94 0.55
C LEU A 158 4.86 -8.46 1.53
N CYS A 159 5.45 -7.30 1.28
CA CYS A 159 6.48 -6.71 2.14
C CYS A 159 5.91 -6.30 3.51
N ALA A 160 4.81 -5.55 3.54
CA ALA A 160 4.21 -5.07 4.76
C ALA A 160 3.73 -6.21 5.68
N ASN A 161 3.29 -7.33 5.11
CA ASN A 161 2.94 -8.53 5.87
C ASN A 161 4.13 -9.44 6.18
N ARG A 162 5.35 -9.02 5.84
CA ARG A 162 6.59 -9.78 6.08
C ARG A 162 6.58 -11.19 5.47
N VAL A 163 5.85 -11.36 4.35
CA VAL A 163 5.84 -12.61 3.58
C VAL A 163 7.17 -12.79 2.87
N CYS A 164 7.68 -11.71 2.26
CA CYS A 164 9.00 -11.65 1.63
C CYS A 164 9.54 -10.23 1.63
N THR A 165 10.81 -10.08 1.30
CA THR A 165 11.49 -8.81 1.04
C THR A 165 12.11 -8.87 -0.35
N PHE A 166 12.29 -7.70 -0.96
CA PHE A 166 12.92 -7.57 -2.28
C PHE A 166 14.10 -6.61 -2.18
N THR A 167 15.16 -6.92 -2.89
CA THR A 167 16.26 -5.96 -3.11
C THR A 167 15.79 -4.83 -4.02
N GLU A 168 16.50 -3.71 -4.01
CA GLU A 168 16.19 -2.58 -4.90
C GLU A 168 16.27 -3.00 -6.38
N GLU A 169 17.21 -3.88 -6.72
CA GLU A 169 17.37 -4.42 -8.08
C GLU A 169 16.19 -5.30 -8.49
N GLU A 170 15.74 -6.20 -7.63
CA GLU A 170 14.57 -7.05 -7.90
C GLU A 170 13.30 -6.23 -8.10
N ILE A 171 13.08 -5.20 -7.27
CA ILE A 171 11.95 -4.27 -7.44
C ILE A 171 12.05 -3.55 -8.78
N ALA A 172 13.25 -3.04 -9.12
CA ALA A 172 13.47 -2.31 -10.37
C ALA A 172 13.24 -3.18 -11.60
N VAL A 173 13.68 -4.44 -11.57
CA VAL A 173 13.48 -5.42 -12.66
C VAL A 173 11.99 -5.74 -12.80
N GLN A 174 11.33 -6.15 -11.72
CA GLN A 174 9.93 -6.56 -11.75
C GLN A 174 8.99 -5.42 -12.22
N LEU A 175 9.16 -4.22 -11.68
CA LEU A 175 8.36 -3.06 -12.11
C LEU A 175 8.67 -2.69 -13.58
N GLY A 176 9.95 -2.80 -13.99
CA GLY A 176 10.38 -2.51 -15.35
C GLY A 176 9.81 -3.48 -16.38
N GLU A 177 9.81 -4.77 -16.09
CA GLU A 177 9.28 -5.81 -16.98
C GLU A 177 7.77 -5.66 -17.18
N ILE A 178 7.02 -5.53 -16.10
CA ILE A 178 5.56 -5.33 -16.17
C ILE A 178 5.22 -4.03 -16.92
N PHE A 179 5.90 -2.93 -16.59
CA PHE A 179 5.67 -1.66 -17.26
C PHE A 179 5.97 -1.74 -18.76
N SER A 180 7.11 -2.33 -19.15
CA SER A 180 7.49 -2.48 -20.54
C SER A 180 6.52 -3.36 -21.33
N GLY A 181 6.08 -4.46 -20.72
CA GLY A 181 5.05 -5.32 -21.29
C GLY A 181 3.74 -4.59 -21.52
N MET A 182 3.30 -3.78 -20.55
CA MET A 182 2.08 -2.99 -20.66
C MET A 182 2.17 -1.90 -21.74
N ILE A 183 3.29 -1.18 -21.83
CA ILE A 183 3.52 -0.20 -22.89
C ILE A 183 3.50 -0.87 -24.27
N HIS A 184 4.13 -2.04 -24.40
CA HIS A 184 4.09 -2.79 -25.66
C HIS A 184 2.66 -3.16 -26.07
N VAL A 185 1.87 -3.69 -25.13
CA VAL A 185 0.47 -4.04 -25.37
C VAL A 185 -0.37 -2.82 -25.76
N LEU A 186 -0.17 -1.69 -25.08
CA LEU A 186 -0.91 -0.45 -25.39
C LEU A 186 -0.58 0.09 -26.79
N ARG A 187 0.70 0.06 -27.19
CA ARG A 187 1.17 0.49 -28.51
C ARG A 187 0.67 -0.44 -29.63
N ALA A 188 0.47 -1.72 -29.35
CA ALA A 188 -0.08 -2.68 -30.28
C ALA A 188 -1.62 -2.61 -30.40
N GLY A 189 -2.29 -1.63 -29.76
CA GLY A 189 -3.75 -1.49 -29.80
C GLY A 189 -4.50 -2.33 -28.75
N GLY A 190 -3.78 -2.87 -27.78
CA GLY A 190 -4.34 -3.70 -26.71
C GLY A 190 -4.31 -5.20 -27.02
N VAL A 191 -4.67 -6.00 -26.05
CA VAL A 191 -4.89 -7.44 -26.23
C VAL A 191 -6.35 -7.65 -26.59
N PRO A 192 -6.66 -8.32 -27.72
CA PRO A 192 -8.05 -8.69 -28.01
C PRO A 192 -8.60 -9.52 -26.85
N PHE A 193 -9.74 -9.12 -26.32
CA PHE A 193 -10.43 -9.94 -25.33
C PHE A 193 -10.87 -11.24 -26.02
N SER A 194 -10.11 -12.30 -25.86
CA SER A 194 -10.59 -13.63 -26.24
C SER A 194 -11.70 -14.01 -25.27
N LYS A 195 -12.92 -14.19 -25.79
CA LYS A 195 -13.99 -14.79 -24.98
C LYS A 195 -13.46 -16.10 -24.40
N LEU A 196 -13.56 -16.24 -23.08
CA LEU A 196 -13.29 -17.52 -22.45
C LEU A 196 -14.15 -18.59 -23.17
N GLN A 197 -13.51 -19.62 -23.70
CA GLN A 197 -14.23 -20.74 -24.24
C GLN A 197 -14.84 -21.53 -23.08
N PRO A 198 -16.06 -22.07 -23.19
CA PRO A 198 -16.59 -22.98 -22.21
C PRO A 198 -15.59 -24.10 -21.98
N MET A 199 -15.26 -24.38 -20.73
CA MET A 199 -14.44 -25.53 -20.38
C MET A 199 -15.22 -26.82 -20.70
N ASP A 200 -14.50 -27.85 -21.18
CA ASP A 200 -15.08 -29.16 -21.29
C ASP A 200 -15.54 -29.70 -19.90
N ALA A 201 -16.46 -30.63 -19.87
CA ALA A 201 -17.07 -31.13 -18.65
C ALA A 201 -16.04 -31.60 -17.60
N ALA A 202 -14.91 -32.15 -18.03
CA ALA A 202 -13.85 -32.65 -17.14
C ALA A 202 -13.14 -31.51 -16.36
N LYS A 203 -13.10 -30.31 -16.92
CA LYS A 203 -12.55 -29.11 -16.23
C LYS A 203 -13.59 -28.40 -15.40
N ALA A 204 -14.88 -28.53 -15.74
CA ALA A 204 -15.97 -27.94 -14.98
C ALA A 204 -16.06 -28.53 -13.55
N ASP A 205 -15.72 -29.80 -13.37
CA ASP A 205 -15.71 -30.48 -12.08
C ASP A 205 -14.68 -29.88 -11.10
N ILE A 206 -13.58 -29.31 -11.60
CA ILE A 206 -12.58 -28.61 -10.79
C ILE A 206 -13.17 -27.36 -10.16
N LEU A 207 -13.99 -26.60 -10.87
CA LEU A 207 -14.64 -25.37 -10.37
C LEU A 207 -15.83 -25.69 -9.43
N ASN A 208 -16.43 -26.86 -9.56
CA ASN A 208 -17.54 -27.31 -8.72
C ASN A 208 -17.10 -27.95 -7.40
N GLY A 209 -15.81 -27.85 -7.05
CA GLY A 209 -15.29 -28.30 -5.74
C GLY A 209 -14.96 -29.78 -5.67
N SER A 210 -15.04 -30.53 -6.77
CA SER A 210 -14.57 -31.90 -6.87
C SER A 210 -13.05 -31.93 -7.10
N TYR A 211 -12.29 -31.37 -6.14
CA TYR A 211 -10.84 -31.57 -6.15
C TYR A 211 -10.54 -33.04 -5.82
N PRO A 212 -9.81 -33.75 -6.67
CA PRO A 212 -9.25 -35.05 -6.24
C PRO A 212 -8.37 -34.78 -5.01
N ASP A 213 -8.58 -35.56 -3.94
CA ASP A 213 -7.84 -35.38 -2.69
C ASP A 213 -6.33 -35.51 -3.00
N LEU A 214 -5.61 -34.40 -2.84
CA LEU A 214 -4.17 -34.39 -3.10
C LEU A 214 -3.38 -35.31 -2.18
N ARG A 215 -4.01 -35.89 -1.14
CA ARG A 215 -3.42 -36.88 -0.23
C ARG A 215 -3.20 -38.23 -0.88
N GLU A 216 -3.95 -38.57 -1.95
CA GLU A 216 -3.76 -39.85 -2.64
C GLU A 216 -2.49 -39.89 -3.52
N ARG A 217 -1.96 -38.71 -3.92
CA ARG A 217 -0.73 -38.65 -4.74
C ARG A 217 0.57 -38.80 -3.95
N GLU A 218 0.54 -38.61 -2.63
CA GLU A 218 1.72 -38.83 -1.80
C GLU A 218 1.99 -40.28 -1.49
N THR A 219 0.96 -41.13 -1.49
CA THR A 219 1.07 -42.60 -1.27
C THR A 219 1.63 -43.33 -2.49
N GLU A 220 1.39 -42.88 -3.70
CA GLU A 220 1.93 -43.48 -4.92
C GLU A 220 3.40 -43.15 -5.20
N ARG A 221 3.99 -42.13 -4.53
CA ARG A 221 5.40 -41.80 -4.66
C ARG A 221 6.31 -42.50 -3.65
N GLN A 222 5.74 -43.27 -2.71
CA GLN A 222 6.48 -44.00 -1.70
C GLN A 222 6.37 -45.53 -1.89
N SER A 223 5.75 -45.99 -2.97
CA SER A 223 5.77 -47.38 -3.44
C SER A 223 6.67 -47.53 -4.66
#